data_26dfc17e3184c6b9cb377186bc1581b4
#
_entry.id   26dfc17e3184c6b9cb377186bc1581b4
#
_cell.length_a   1.000
_cell.length_b   1.000
_cell.length_c   1.000
_cell.angle_alpha   90.00
_cell.angle_beta   90.00
_cell.angle_gamma   90.00
#
_symmetry.space_group_name_H-M   'P 1'
#
loop_
_entity.id
_entity.type
_entity.pdbx_description
1 polymer ?
#
loop_
_entity_poly.entity_id
_entity_poly.type
_entity_poly.pdbx_seq_one_letter_code
_entity_poly.pdbx_strand_id
1 'polypeptide(L)'
;MVFFRQQLLFIFIAFLSTCVGIYVAWDMNLTWHKFYSYLISEKAIFSILFNYAVIQLFFIVIGRKYTALFLSQLFVIFLNFINKKKQQYLFSNLSPEDIFLLPEAMKATPWHLQLIFFMLIIFFLIVLLIAIRKESKATFHTYVPNIIIFALLASGLIYLNFIKNPTGACFSENKPMICASLQEFPNTRNDWIGDYRKIQDYGFVTFYVSKVLDNVTSVLLPNRKVSEQEIQQSLQEHHLVQSLDDNEKEYPNIVIVMEESFWDSHHLDSGLPKDLLSFVHQNQVSNLLSPSFGGGTANVEFEVLTSLNTTFFPNELLYVSKLKKPIYALPYYLNSIGYQTIAMHNNYGYYYNRNKVYPAMGFDKFISLENMIAQKDRSTVFNLGGWATDDLIFDSIKSTLEENEQQPKFIYAITVENHPMYNDDRFGKQNYKFNKELSETEKQKLSTYTAGTARANQKLKELAEYLKTVDRPTILIAFGDHLPNLQEVYESYGFFKDDSERTNLKNYQTPFVVWSNYKLDKKPLKQPYIAASFVAPKLLKLAGLPLSDYYQFVDDVSSCYSAIHQKFINENPTCNFDKKALLKGYENLNKDVLDGHNHTYKIMQNNQKEMEQ
;
A
#
# COMPACT_ATOMS: atom_id res chain seq x y z
N MET A 1 34.61 -1.44 37.21
CA MET A 1 33.41 -1.20 38.01
C MET A 1 32.47 -0.16 37.35
N VAL A 2 32.94 1.02 36.93
CA VAL A 2 32.12 2.10 36.30
C VAL A 2 31.43 1.63 35.03
N PHE A 3 32.21 1.03 34.12
CA PHE A 3 31.66 0.47 32.85
C PHE A 3 30.55 -0.56 33.11
N PHE A 4 30.79 -1.52 34.01
CA PHE A 4 29.79 -2.55 34.31
C PHE A 4 28.48 -1.97 34.87
N ARG A 5 28.56 -1.00 35.78
CA ARG A 5 27.41 -0.26 36.31
C ARG A 5 26.66 0.50 35.20
N GLN A 6 27.39 1.04 34.23
CA GLN A 6 26.76 1.68 33.06
C GLN A 6 25.98 0.68 32.22
N GLN A 7 26.54 -0.49 31.92
CA GLN A 7 25.85 -1.53 31.14
C GLN A 7 24.61 -2.03 31.85
N LEU A 8 24.68 -2.30 33.13
CA LEU A 8 23.50 -2.70 33.92
C LEU A 8 22.39 -1.65 33.85
N LEU A 9 22.75 -0.37 33.94
CA LEU A 9 21.76 0.71 33.79
C LEU A 9 21.16 0.74 32.39
N PHE A 10 21.95 0.58 31.34
CA PHE A 10 21.48 0.59 29.95
C PHE A 10 20.54 -0.60 29.69
N ILE A 11 20.89 -1.79 30.16
CA ILE A 11 20.03 -2.98 30.05
C ILE A 11 18.73 -2.80 30.83
N PHE A 12 18.81 -2.25 32.04
CA PHE A 12 17.63 -1.99 32.85
C PHE A 12 16.67 -0.99 32.20
N ILE A 13 17.19 0.11 31.63
CA ILE A 13 16.37 1.07 30.89
C ILE A 13 15.81 0.45 29.60
N ALA A 14 16.58 -0.36 28.88
CA ALA A 14 16.10 -1.09 27.70
C ALA A 14 14.96 -2.04 28.07
N PHE A 15 15.05 -2.74 29.20
CA PHE A 15 13.98 -3.58 29.72
C PHE A 15 12.72 -2.76 30.04
N LEU A 16 12.84 -1.63 30.73
CA LEU A 16 11.71 -0.75 31.02
C LEU A 16 11.07 -0.22 29.74
N SER A 17 11.89 0.21 28.76
CA SER A 17 11.41 0.68 27.47
C SER A 17 10.64 -0.42 26.72
N THR A 18 11.10 -1.66 26.80
CA THR A 18 10.41 -2.82 26.22
C THR A 18 9.05 -3.04 26.89
N CYS A 19 9.00 -3.01 28.23
CA CYS A 19 7.73 -3.18 28.96
C CYS A 19 6.70 -2.11 28.59
N VAL A 20 7.14 -0.84 28.54
CA VAL A 20 6.26 0.28 28.12
C VAL A 20 5.85 0.14 26.67
N GLY A 21 6.78 -0.19 25.77
CA GLY A 21 6.53 -0.37 24.35
C GLY A 21 5.49 -1.44 24.04
N ILE A 22 5.55 -2.57 24.71
CA ILE A 22 4.56 -3.65 24.61
C ILE A 22 3.20 -3.22 25.17
N TYR A 23 3.17 -2.56 26.32
CA TYR A 23 1.92 -2.05 26.90
C TYR A 23 1.21 -1.07 25.95
N VAL A 24 1.97 -0.17 25.31
CA VAL A 24 1.45 0.75 24.28
C VAL A 24 1.00 0.00 23.02
N ALA A 25 1.74 -1.03 22.59
CA ALA A 25 1.41 -1.85 21.42
C ALA A 25 0.07 -2.60 21.58
N TRP A 26 -0.32 -2.94 22.80
CA TRP A 26 -1.59 -3.57 23.13
C TRP A 26 -2.69 -2.55 23.51
N ASP A 27 -2.56 -1.31 23.11
CA ASP A 27 -3.54 -0.25 23.39
C ASP A 27 -3.90 -0.11 24.88
N MET A 28 -2.90 -0.33 25.75
CA MET A 28 -3.03 -0.33 27.23
C MET A 28 -3.98 -1.41 27.79
N ASN A 29 -4.40 -2.39 26.98
CA ASN A 29 -5.30 -3.49 27.36
C ASN A 29 -4.55 -4.80 27.63
N LEU A 30 -3.27 -4.74 27.94
CA LEU A 30 -2.44 -5.91 28.21
C LEU A 30 -2.76 -6.51 29.59
N THR A 31 -3.29 -7.73 29.63
CA THR A 31 -3.54 -8.44 30.89
C THR A 31 -2.24 -8.94 31.52
N TRP A 32 -2.22 -9.09 32.87
CA TRP A 32 -1.03 -9.59 33.57
C TRP A 32 -0.55 -10.95 33.07
N HIS A 33 -1.46 -11.85 32.73
CA HIS A 33 -1.11 -13.16 32.19
C HIS A 33 -0.39 -13.06 30.85
N LYS A 34 -0.89 -12.25 29.92
CA LYS A 34 -0.25 -12.01 28.63
C LYS A 34 1.10 -11.31 28.78
N PHE A 35 1.18 -10.33 29.68
CA PHE A 35 2.43 -9.62 29.96
C PHE A 35 3.51 -10.54 30.55
N TYR A 36 3.14 -11.39 31.52
CA TYR A 36 4.08 -12.37 32.09
C TYR A 36 4.53 -13.39 31.04
N SER A 37 3.61 -13.95 30.27
CA SER A 37 3.93 -14.86 29.16
C SER A 37 4.88 -14.23 28.15
N TYR A 38 4.70 -12.93 27.86
CA TYR A 38 5.62 -12.19 27.00
C TYR A 38 7.01 -12.08 27.63
N LEU A 39 7.13 -11.69 28.90
CA LEU A 39 8.42 -11.49 29.56
C LEU A 39 9.30 -12.74 29.62
N ILE A 40 8.72 -13.92 29.67
CA ILE A 40 9.44 -15.19 29.65
C ILE A 40 9.70 -15.73 28.22
N SER A 41 9.23 -15.02 27.18
CA SER A 41 9.39 -15.43 25.80
C SER A 41 10.70 -14.91 25.19
N GLU A 42 11.16 -15.57 24.12
CA GLU A 42 12.27 -15.11 23.30
C GLU A 42 12.00 -13.71 22.69
N LYS A 43 10.73 -13.38 22.45
CA LYS A 43 10.29 -12.08 21.92
C LYS A 43 10.73 -10.92 22.82
N ALA A 44 10.64 -11.08 24.14
CA ALA A 44 11.10 -10.06 25.09
C ALA A 44 12.61 -9.86 25.03
N ILE A 45 13.38 -10.95 24.91
CA ILE A 45 14.85 -10.86 24.80
C ILE A 45 15.25 -10.07 23.56
N PHE A 46 14.66 -10.37 22.41
CA PHE A 46 14.91 -9.62 21.17
C PHE A 46 14.56 -8.13 21.32
N SER A 47 13.40 -7.83 21.90
CA SER A 47 12.96 -6.45 22.10
C SER A 47 13.89 -5.67 23.02
N ILE A 48 14.39 -6.30 24.10
CA ILE A 48 15.39 -5.69 25.00
C ILE A 48 16.70 -5.43 24.25
N LEU A 49 17.17 -6.38 23.44
CA LEU A 49 18.40 -6.21 22.64
C LEU A 49 18.30 -5.05 21.64
N PHE A 50 17.15 -4.90 20.97
CA PHE A 50 16.92 -3.77 20.06
C PHE A 50 16.89 -2.44 20.79
N ASN A 51 16.15 -2.32 21.90
CA ASN A 51 16.13 -1.10 22.72
C ASN A 51 17.53 -0.78 23.27
N TYR A 52 18.28 -1.79 23.69
CA TYR A 52 19.65 -1.63 24.16
C TYR A 52 20.58 -1.15 23.04
N ALA A 53 20.46 -1.68 21.82
CA ALA A 53 21.21 -1.20 20.65
C ALA A 53 20.93 0.27 20.33
N VAL A 54 19.67 0.71 20.46
CA VAL A 54 19.30 2.13 20.30
C VAL A 54 20.00 2.99 21.37
N ILE A 55 19.99 2.59 22.64
CA ILE A 55 20.68 3.31 23.72
C ILE A 55 22.19 3.39 23.44
N GLN A 56 22.81 2.29 23.01
CA GLN A 56 24.23 2.23 22.67
C GLN A 56 24.57 3.17 21.49
N LEU A 57 23.74 3.20 20.45
CA LEU A 57 23.92 4.12 19.32
C LEU A 57 23.93 5.58 19.78
N PHE A 58 22.95 5.98 20.59
CA PHE A 58 22.90 7.33 21.12
C PHE A 58 24.13 7.64 22.01
N PHE A 59 24.58 6.68 22.80
CA PHE A 59 25.77 6.87 23.64
C PHE A 59 27.04 7.05 22.80
N ILE A 60 27.19 6.27 21.72
CA ILE A 60 28.36 6.40 20.82
C ILE A 60 28.36 7.76 20.13
N VAL A 61 27.19 8.23 19.65
CA VAL A 61 27.10 9.53 18.97
C VAL A 61 27.35 10.70 19.93
N ILE A 62 26.83 10.64 21.16
CA ILE A 62 26.82 11.78 22.09
C ILE A 62 28.04 11.75 23.03
N GLY A 63 28.50 10.56 23.40
CA GLY A 63 29.62 10.37 24.34
C GLY A 63 29.30 10.77 25.78
N ARG A 64 28.04 10.92 26.15
CA ARG A 64 27.57 11.30 27.50
C ARG A 64 26.43 10.37 27.94
N LYS A 65 26.61 9.74 29.10
CA LYS A 65 25.78 8.64 29.58
C LYS A 65 24.32 9.03 29.79
N TYR A 66 24.07 10.07 30.59
CA TYR A 66 22.70 10.46 30.96
C TYR A 66 22.00 11.19 29.83
N THR A 67 22.74 12.02 29.09
CA THR A 67 22.24 12.68 27.88
C THR A 67 21.82 11.65 26.83
N ALA A 68 22.63 10.62 26.60
CA ALA A 68 22.30 9.54 25.66
C ALA A 68 21.08 8.74 26.09
N LEU A 69 20.96 8.40 27.38
CA LEU A 69 19.79 7.74 27.93
C LEU A 69 18.53 8.59 27.73
N PHE A 70 18.59 9.86 28.13
CA PHE A 70 17.43 10.74 27.99
C PHE A 70 16.97 10.88 26.54
N LEU A 71 17.91 11.11 25.62
CA LEU A 71 17.59 11.32 24.20
C LEU A 71 17.12 10.03 23.51
N SER A 72 17.71 8.90 23.85
CA SER A 72 17.25 7.62 23.31
C SER A 72 15.81 7.30 23.75
N GLN A 73 15.46 7.58 25.03
CA GLN A 73 14.09 7.35 25.52
C GLN A 73 13.10 8.35 24.90
N LEU A 74 13.49 9.60 24.75
CA LEU A 74 12.65 10.60 24.10
C LEU A 74 12.40 10.23 22.62
N PHE A 75 13.42 9.74 21.93
CA PHE A 75 13.29 9.21 20.56
C PHE A 75 12.33 8.02 20.50
N VAL A 76 12.44 7.07 21.41
CA VAL A 76 11.53 5.91 21.50
C VAL A 76 10.09 6.37 21.74
N ILE A 77 9.86 7.29 22.67
CA ILE A 77 8.53 7.84 22.95
C ILE A 77 7.97 8.54 21.73
N PHE A 78 8.78 9.37 21.07
CA PHE A 78 8.39 10.12 19.88
C PHE A 78 7.99 9.20 18.72
N LEU A 79 8.78 8.16 18.45
CA LEU A 79 8.47 7.18 17.41
C LEU A 79 7.14 6.45 17.71
N ASN A 80 6.94 6.02 18.95
CA ASN A 80 5.68 5.38 19.35
C ASN A 80 4.49 6.34 19.20
N PHE A 81 4.65 7.60 19.57
CA PHE A 81 3.60 8.61 19.42
C PHE A 81 3.23 8.84 17.96
N ILE A 82 4.22 9.03 17.07
CA ILE A 82 3.97 9.20 15.62
C ILE A 82 3.30 7.95 15.06
N ASN A 83 3.79 6.76 15.42
CA ASN A 83 3.18 5.51 14.97
C ASN A 83 1.70 5.42 15.36
N LYS A 84 1.36 5.74 16.62
CA LYS A 84 -0.04 5.76 17.06
C LYS A 84 -0.88 6.78 16.29
N LYS A 85 -0.34 7.97 16.04
CA LYS A 85 -1.03 8.97 15.21
C LYS A 85 -1.23 8.47 13.80
N LYS A 86 -0.20 7.90 13.17
CA LYS A 86 -0.31 7.32 11.84
C LYS A 86 -1.34 6.18 11.80
N GLN A 87 -1.35 5.29 12.79
CA GLN A 87 -2.39 4.26 12.93
C GLN A 87 -3.80 4.85 13.03
N GLN A 88 -3.97 5.93 13.80
CA GLN A 88 -5.27 6.59 13.96
C GLN A 88 -5.78 7.26 12.69
N TYR A 89 -4.91 7.92 11.94
CA TYR A 89 -5.29 8.73 10.78
C TYR A 89 -5.16 8.00 9.44
N LEU A 90 -4.16 7.12 9.30
CA LEU A 90 -3.84 6.47 8.03
C LEU A 90 -3.94 4.94 8.09
N PHE A 91 -4.32 4.38 9.24
CA PHE A 91 -4.46 2.94 9.49
C PHE A 91 -3.24 2.10 9.07
N SER A 92 -2.08 2.72 9.06
CA SER A 92 -0.81 2.07 8.73
C SER A 92 0.23 2.33 9.80
N ASN A 93 1.24 1.47 9.88
CA ASN A 93 2.33 1.64 10.81
C ASN A 93 3.39 2.57 10.24
N LEU A 94 4.09 3.29 11.13
CA LEU A 94 5.23 4.11 10.73
C LEU A 94 6.35 3.19 10.22
N SER A 95 6.85 3.50 9.02
CA SER A 95 7.98 2.82 8.38
C SER A 95 9.14 3.79 8.14
N PRO A 96 10.38 3.30 7.94
CA PRO A 96 11.52 4.17 7.63
C PRO A 96 11.30 5.00 6.35
N GLU A 97 10.56 4.48 5.38
CA GLU A 97 10.24 5.11 4.11
C GLU A 97 9.32 6.33 4.26
N ASP A 98 8.59 6.42 5.36
CA ASP A 98 7.70 7.58 5.64
C ASP A 98 8.46 8.90 5.75
N ILE A 99 9.77 8.86 5.94
CA ILE A 99 10.60 10.07 5.92
C ILE A 99 10.50 10.80 4.57
N PHE A 100 10.25 10.06 3.49
CA PHE A 100 10.06 10.63 2.15
C PHE A 100 8.70 11.32 1.99
N LEU A 101 7.72 11.00 2.87
CA LEU A 101 6.41 11.65 2.92
C LEU A 101 6.39 12.88 3.86
N LEU A 102 7.48 13.14 4.58
CA LEU A 102 7.53 14.25 5.54
C LEU A 102 7.22 15.63 4.91
N PRO A 103 7.72 15.97 3.69
CA PRO A 103 7.38 17.23 3.05
C PRO A 103 5.88 17.37 2.77
N GLU A 104 5.23 16.29 2.35
CA GLU A 104 3.78 16.24 2.07
C GLU A 104 2.97 16.32 3.36
N ALA A 105 3.37 15.57 4.39
CA ALA A 105 2.74 15.61 5.70
C ALA A 105 2.82 17.02 6.31
N MET A 106 3.95 17.70 6.16
CA MET A 106 4.10 19.09 6.61
C MET A 106 3.19 20.06 5.86
N LYS A 107 3.02 19.92 4.54
CA LYS A 107 2.10 20.75 3.75
C LYS A 107 0.64 20.53 4.15
N ALA A 108 0.26 19.29 4.44
CA ALA A 108 -1.10 18.94 4.88
C ALA A 108 -1.40 19.36 6.32
N THR A 109 -0.37 19.60 7.14
CA THR A 109 -0.54 19.96 8.54
C THR A 109 -0.89 21.45 8.70
N PRO A 110 -1.93 21.83 9.47
CA PRO A 110 -2.25 23.22 9.76
C PRO A 110 -1.07 24.00 10.36
N TRP A 111 -0.88 25.24 9.98
CA TRP A 111 0.29 26.06 10.35
C TRP A 111 0.54 26.16 11.87
N HIS A 112 -0.52 26.20 12.69
CA HIS A 112 -0.40 26.25 14.15
C HIS A 112 0.20 24.97 14.74
N LEU A 113 -0.10 23.80 14.15
CA LEU A 113 0.50 22.52 14.55
C LEU A 113 1.95 22.42 14.08
N GLN A 114 2.27 22.96 12.90
CA GLN A 114 3.66 23.10 12.45
C GLN A 114 4.47 23.98 13.42
N LEU A 115 3.90 25.10 13.86
CA LEU A 115 4.54 25.97 14.84
C LEU A 115 4.83 25.25 16.17
N ILE A 116 3.85 24.50 16.69
CA ILE A 116 4.03 23.68 17.90
C ILE A 116 5.17 22.67 17.70
N PHE A 117 5.20 22.00 16.56
CA PHE A 117 6.26 21.06 16.23
C PHE A 117 7.65 21.71 16.22
N PHE A 118 7.80 22.87 15.58
CA PHE A 118 9.06 23.62 15.59
C PHE A 118 9.46 24.13 16.99
N MET A 119 8.49 24.59 17.78
CA MET A 119 8.76 24.99 19.17
C MET A 119 9.25 23.80 20.01
N LEU A 120 8.68 22.62 19.83
CA LEU A 120 9.14 21.40 20.50
C LEU A 120 10.57 21.03 20.10
N ILE A 121 10.91 21.16 18.82
CA ILE A 121 12.29 20.93 18.34
C ILE A 121 13.26 21.92 18.99
N ILE A 122 12.93 23.21 19.02
CA ILE A 122 13.77 24.24 19.63
C ILE A 122 13.94 23.97 21.13
N PHE A 123 12.87 23.66 21.84
CA PHE A 123 12.92 23.28 23.26
C PHE A 123 13.84 22.08 23.47
N PHE A 124 13.70 21.05 22.65
CA PHE A 124 14.56 19.87 22.69
C PHE A 124 16.05 20.22 22.49
N LEU A 125 16.37 21.07 21.51
CA LEU A 125 17.75 21.51 21.27
C LEU A 125 18.31 22.29 22.45
N ILE A 126 17.51 23.15 23.09
CA ILE A 126 17.92 23.89 24.30
C ILE A 126 18.24 22.93 25.45
N VAL A 127 17.34 21.95 25.71
CA VAL A 127 17.55 20.95 26.75
C VAL A 127 18.83 20.13 26.47
N LEU A 128 19.02 19.74 25.22
CA LEU A 128 20.24 19.04 24.78
C LEU A 128 21.51 19.87 25.03
N LEU A 129 21.52 21.15 24.68
CA LEU A 129 22.65 22.03 24.89
C LEU A 129 22.99 22.19 26.39
N ILE A 130 21.97 22.32 27.23
CA ILE A 130 22.14 22.39 28.68
C ILE A 130 22.71 21.06 29.21
N ALA A 131 22.18 19.93 28.79
CA ALA A 131 22.64 18.61 29.22
C ALA A 131 24.09 18.36 28.77
N ILE A 132 24.45 18.73 27.53
CA ILE A 132 25.80 18.63 27.01
C ILE A 132 26.79 19.47 27.81
N ARG A 133 26.41 20.64 28.31
CA ARG A 133 27.26 21.51 29.11
C ARG A 133 27.47 20.99 30.54
N LYS A 134 26.47 20.32 31.11
CA LYS A 134 26.50 19.86 32.51
C LYS A 134 27.13 18.47 32.69
N GLU A 135 27.15 17.62 31.66
CA GLU A 135 27.65 16.25 31.76
C GLU A 135 29.05 16.11 31.10
N SER A 136 30.00 15.50 31.79
CA SER A 136 31.32 15.20 31.26
C SER A 136 31.24 14.11 30.17
N LYS A 137 32.14 14.22 29.18
CA LYS A 137 32.29 13.18 28.15
C LYS A 137 32.81 11.87 28.78
N ALA A 138 32.43 10.77 28.18
CA ALA A 138 32.91 9.44 28.50
C ALA A 138 34.44 9.37 28.28
N THR A 139 35.13 8.70 29.20
CA THR A 139 36.57 8.43 29.05
C THR A 139 36.80 7.35 27.99
N PHE A 140 38.04 7.28 27.47
CA PHE A 140 38.42 6.25 26.50
C PHE A 140 38.09 4.82 26.98
N HIS A 141 38.35 4.52 28.25
CA HIS A 141 38.10 3.23 28.88
C HIS A 141 36.63 2.86 29.00
N THR A 142 35.69 3.82 28.92
CA THR A 142 34.26 3.56 28.90
C THR A 142 33.68 3.68 27.50
N TYR A 143 34.26 4.48 26.63
CA TYR A 143 33.75 4.77 25.30
C TYR A 143 34.04 3.61 24.30
N VAL A 144 35.31 3.17 24.22
CA VAL A 144 35.75 2.12 23.28
C VAL A 144 34.99 0.78 23.50
N PRO A 145 34.84 0.26 24.74
CA PRO A 145 34.06 -0.95 24.94
C PRO A 145 32.60 -0.86 24.49
N ASN A 146 31.99 0.33 24.59
CA ASN A 146 30.61 0.53 24.07
C ASN A 146 30.55 0.47 22.54
N ILE A 147 31.56 0.99 21.83
CA ILE A 147 31.66 0.83 20.37
C ILE A 147 31.76 -0.64 20.01
N ILE A 148 32.58 -1.40 20.72
CA ILE A 148 32.75 -2.85 20.47
C ILE A 148 31.42 -3.59 20.71
N ILE A 149 30.75 -3.31 21.83
CA ILE A 149 29.44 -3.91 22.14
C ILE A 149 28.42 -3.57 21.05
N PHE A 150 28.34 -2.30 20.65
CA PHE A 150 27.41 -1.91 19.59
C PHE A 150 27.74 -2.57 18.26
N ALA A 151 29.02 -2.65 17.88
CA ALA A 151 29.43 -3.30 16.65
C ALA A 151 29.07 -4.80 16.65
N LEU A 152 29.27 -5.50 17.78
CA LEU A 152 28.89 -6.90 17.94
C LEU A 152 27.35 -7.07 17.87
N LEU A 153 26.61 -6.21 18.55
CA LEU A 153 25.14 -6.22 18.49
C LEU A 153 24.62 -5.94 17.09
N ALA A 154 25.12 -4.88 16.46
CA ALA A 154 24.70 -4.49 15.11
C ALA A 154 25.04 -5.61 14.10
N SER A 155 26.24 -6.18 14.16
CA SER A 155 26.66 -7.31 13.33
C SER A 155 25.78 -8.54 13.57
N GLY A 156 25.47 -8.84 14.82
CA GLY A 156 24.57 -9.96 15.18
C GLY A 156 23.16 -9.74 14.66
N LEU A 157 22.60 -8.54 14.82
CA LEU A 157 21.26 -8.20 14.32
C LEU A 157 21.20 -8.20 12.79
N ILE A 158 22.22 -7.69 12.11
CA ILE A 158 22.34 -7.75 10.64
C ILE A 158 22.44 -9.20 10.18
N TYR A 159 23.25 -10.03 10.85
CA TYR A 159 23.38 -11.45 10.53
C TYR A 159 22.07 -12.21 10.72
N LEU A 160 21.35 -11.98 11.82
CA LEU A 160 20.04 -12.57 12.07
C LEU A 160 19.01 -12.14 11.00
N ASN A 161 19.07 -10.87 10.60
CA ASN A 161 18.21 -10.36 9.53
C ASN A 161 18.54 -11.01 8.17
N PHE A 162 19.83 -11.19 7.87
CA PHE A 162 20.28 -11.88 6.65
C PHE A 162 19.83 -13.34 6.61
N ILE A 163 19.95 -14.09 7.72
CA ILE A 163 19.54 -15.50 7.79
C ILE A 163 18.04 -15.66 7.54
N LYS A 164 17.20 -14.74 8.02
CA LYS A 164 15.73 -14.82 7.85
C LYS A 164 15.25 -14.38 6.47
N ASN A 165 16.08 -13.74 5.66
CA ASN A 165 15.71 -13.28 4.32
C ASN A 165 15.35 -14.49 3.42
N PRO A 166 14.37 -14.38 2.46
CA PRO A 166 14.00 -15.48 1.56
C PRO A 166 15.14 -16.16 0.81
N THR A 167 16.25 -15.47 0.60
CA THR A 167 17.48 -15.99 -0.01
C THR A 167 18.48 -16.55 1.01
N GLY A 168 18.17 -16.46 2.30
CA GLY A 168 19.08 -16.84 3.38
C GLY A 168 18.96 -18.30 3.83
N ALA A 169 19.80 -18.69 4.78
CA ALA A 169 19.95 -20.06 5.25
C ALA A 169 18.67 -20.68 5.82
N CYS A 170 17.73 -19.87 6.33
CA CYS A 170 16.47 -20.37 6.86
C CYS A 170 15.47 -20.85 5.78
N PHE A 171 15.72 -20.55 4.53
CA PHE A 171 14.93 -21.01 3.38
C PHE A 171 15.64 -22.09 2.56
N SER A 172 16.84 -22.53 3.00
CA SER A 172 17.57 -23.64 2.40
C SER A 172 17.05 -25.00 2.92
N GLU A 173 17.34 -26.07 2.19
CA GLU A 173 16.98 -27.44 2.61
C GLU A 173 17.62 -27.81 3.95
N ASN A 174 18.83 -27.30 4.24
CA ASN A 174 19.59 -27.54 5.49
C ASN A 174 19.39 -26.36 6.46
N LYS A 175 18.16 -26.15 6.94
CA LYS A 175 17.82 -25.06 7.87
C LYS A 175 18.58 -25.20 9.20
N PRO A 176 19.33 -24.18 9.65
CA PRO A 176 19.87 -24.15 11.01
C PRO A 176 18.77 -24.22 12.08
N MET A 177 19.04 -24.86 13.20
CA MET A 177 18.07 -25.02 14.30
C MET A 177 17.54 -23.66 14.82
N ILE A 178 18.34 -22.60 14.75
CA ILE A 178 17.95 -21.23 15.09
C ILE A 178 16.82 -20.68 14.21
N CYS A 179 16.61 -21.24 13.01
CA CYS A 179 15.54 -20.80 12.11
C CYS A 179 14.15 -21.10 12.66
N ALA A 180 13.99 -22.11 13.51
CA ALA A 180 12.71 -22.39 14.16
C ALA A 180 12.31 -21.23 15.09
N SER A 181 13.25 -20.72 15.88
CA SER A 181 13.04 -19.53 16.74
C SER A 181 12.93 -18.23 15.95
N LEU A 182 13.56 -18.14 14.77
CA LEU A 182 13.53 -16.97 13.90
C LEU A 182 12.30 -16.93 12.97
N GLN A 183 11.60 -18.03 12.76
CA GLN A 183 10.38 -18.07 11.94
C GLN A 183 9.26 -17.21 12.55
N GLU A 184 9.25 -17.06 13.86
CA GLU A 184 8.33 -16.16 14.56
C GLU A 184 8.84 -14.70 14.66
N PHE A 185 10.15 -14.49 14.44
CA PHE A 185 10.71 -13.12 14.43
C PHE A 185 10.05 -12.29 13.31
N PRO A 186 9.89 -10.95 13.46
CA PRO A 186 9.11 -10.15 12.55
C PRO A 186 9.49 -10.45 11.11
N ASN A 187 8.74 -11.36 10.50
CA ASN A 187 8.89 -11.66 9.10
C ASN A 187 8.32 -10.46 8.35
N THR A 188 9.13 -9.82 7.54
CA THR A 188 8.81 -8.59 6.84
C THR A 188 7.77 -8.76 5.73
N ARG A 189 7.04 -9.88 5.69
CA ARG A 189 5.90 -10.03 4.81
C ARG A 189 4.81 -9.03 5.18
N ASN A 190 4.46 -8.25 4.20
CA ASN A 190 3.55 -7.14 4.35
C ASN A 190 2.10 -7.57 4.28
N ASP A 191 1.52 -7.54 5.41
CA ASP A 191 0.19 -7.00 5.50
C ASP A 191 0.15 -6.08 6.72
N TRP A 192 -0.67 -5.09 6.66
CA TRP A 192 -0.91 -4.17 7.76
C TRP A 192 -1.23 -4.90 9.07
N ILE A 193 -1.88 -6.04 8.99
CA ILE A 193 -2.25 -6.90 10.13
C ILE A 193 -1.06 -7.70 10.65
N GLY A 194 -0.24 -8.25 9.73
CA GLY A 194 1.00 -8.89 10.12
C GLY A 194 1.92 -7.92 10.83
N ASP A 195 2.00 -6.67 10.37
CA ASP A 195 2.76 -5.62 11.02
C ASP A 195 2.17 -5.24 12.39
N TYR A 196 0.86 -5.17 12.52
CA TYR A 196 0.20 -4.93 13.80
C TYR A 196 0.52 -6.04 14.82
N ARG A 197 0.44 -7.32 14.41
CA ARG A 197 0.84 -8.46 15.27
C ARG A 197 2.31 -8.42 15.65
N LYS A 198 3.20 -8.10 14.70
CA LYS A 198 4.63 -7.97 14.99
C LYS A 198 4.89 -6.87 16.03
N ILE A 199 4.16 -5.77 15.94
CA ILE A 199 4.25 -4.68 16.92
C ILE A 199 3.71 -5.14 18.29
N GLN A 200 2.61 -5.92 18.32
CA GLN A 200 2.10 -6.50 19.56
C GLN A 200 3.07 -7.52 20.16
N ASP A 201 3.75 -8.29 19.32
CA ASP A 201 4.66 -9.35 19.76
C ASP A 201 6.05 -8.83 20.20
N TYR A 202 6.56 -7.80 19.54
CA TYR A 202 7.94 -7.34 19.73
C TYR A 202 8.06 -5.87 20.15
N GLY A 203 6.98 -5.13 20.17
CA GLY A 203 6.98 -3.68 20.34
C GLY A 203 7.39 -2.92 19.08
N PHE A 204 6.94 -1.66 19.01
CA PHE A 204 7.13 -0.84 17.82
C PHE A 204 8.60 -0.57 17.50
N VAL A 205 9.45 -0.32 18.50
CA VAL A 205 10.88 -0.02 18.28
C VAL A 205 11.59 -1.17 17.60
N THR A 206 11.36 -2.41 18.06
CA THR A 206 11.93 -3.63 17.44
C THR A 206 11.48 -3.77 16.00
N PHE A 207 10.19 -3.59 15.75
CA PHE A 207 9.61 -3.61 14.42
C PHE A 207 10.26 -2.55 13.50
N TYR A 208 10.34 -1.29 13.94
CA TYR A 208 10.89 -0.19 13.16
C TYR A 208 12.38 -0.38 12.86
N VAL A 209 13.19 -0.74 13.87
CA VAL A 209 14.62 -0.99 13.68
C VAL A 209 14.85 -2.22 12.79
N SER A 210 14.02 -3.27 12.87
CA SER A 210 14.16 -4.40 11.95
C SER A 210 13.92 -3.99 10.49
N LYS A 211 12.98 -3.08 10.22
CA LYS A 211 12.78 -2.52 8.86
C LYS A 211 13.97 -1.67 8.40
N VAL A 212 14.56 -0.88 9.29
CA VAL A 212 15.81 -0.17 8.97
C VAL A 212 16.92 -1.14 8.61
N LEU A 213 17.07 -2.24 9.35
CA LEU A 213 18.05 -3.28 9.04
C LEU A 213 17.78 -3.99 7.70
N ASP A 214 16.51 -4.23 7.36
CA ASP A 214 16.12 -4.78 6.06
C ASP A 214 16.59 -3.85 4.93
N ASN A 215 16.38 -2.55 5.08
CA ASN A 215 16.82 -1.54 4.10
C ASN A 215 18.35 -1.48 3.99
N VAL A 216 19.05 -1.48 5.12
CA VAL A 216 20.53 -1.51 5.14
C VAL A 216 21.06 -2.79 4.48
N THR A 217 20.47 -3.95 4.80
CA THR A 217 20.87 -5.23 4.22
C THR A 217 20.66 -5.27 2.71
N SER A 218 19.56 -4.72 2.21
CA SER A 218 19.29 -4.66 0.76
C SER A 218 20.29 -3.77 0.00
N VAL A 219 20.81 -2.74 0.65
CA VAL A 219 21.85 -1.86 0.07
C VAL A 219 23.23 -2.52 0.10
N LEU A 220 23.57 -3.18 1.21
CA LEU A 220 24.88 -3.84 1.38
C LEU A 220 25.02 -5.12 0.56
N LEU A 221 23.92 -5.83 0.35
CA LEU A 221 23.85 -7.07 -0.38
C LEU A 221 22.80 -6.94 -1.50
N PRO A 222 23.08 -6.13 -2.53
CA PRO A 222 22.11 -5.90 -3.59
C PRO A 222 21.80 -7.22 -4.29
N ASN A 223 20.52 -7.46 -4.52
CA ASN A 223 20.06 -8.58 -5.31
C ASN A 223 20.73 -8.58 -6.68
N ARG A 224 20.95 -9.77 -7.24
CA ARG A 224 21.42 -9.91 -8.64
C ARG A 224 20.48 -9.12 -9.54
N LYS A 225 21.04 -8.18 -10.31
CA LYS A 225 20.28 -7.45 -11.33
C LYS A 225 19.92 -8.38 -12.47
N VAL A 226 18.71 -8.25 -12.95
CA VAL A 226 18.22 -9.01 -14.10
C VAL A 226 18.89 -8.47 -15.36
N SER A 227 19.33 -9.34 -16.25
CA SER A 227 19.94 -8.97 -17.52
C SER A 227 18.88 -8.66 -18.57
N GLU A 228 19.28 -7.88 -19.59
CA GLU A 228 18.42 -7.56 -20.73
C GLU A 228 17.98 -8.83 -21.47
N GLN A 229 18.88 -9.80 -21.63
CA GLN A 229 18.60 -11.09 -22.29
C GLN A 229 17.51 -11.89 -21.57
N GLU A 230 17.54 -11.93 -20.21
CA GLU A 230 16.49 -12.61 -19.44
C GLU A 230 15.11 -11.97 -19.64
N ILE A 231 15.03 -10.65 -19.75
CA ILE A 231 13.78 -9.94 -20.04
C ILE A 231 13.34 -10.18 -21.47
N GLN A 232 14.25 -10.04 -22.42
CA GLN A 232 13.97 -10.24 -23.85
C GLN A 232 13.46 -11.66 -24.12
N GLN A 233 14.08 -12.67 -23.53
CA GLN A 233 13.63 -14.06 -23.63
C GLN A 233 12.21 -14.22 -23.05
N SER A 234 11.92 -13.68 -21.88
CA SER A 234 10.60 -13.77 -21.26
C SER A 234 9.50 -13.09 -22.11
N LEU A 235 9.81 -12.01 -22.82
CA LEU A 235 8.84 -11.31 -23.66
C LEU A 235 8.69 -11.98 -25.04
N GLN A 236 9.78 -12.44 -25.66
CA GLN A 236 9.76 -13.03 -27.00
C GLN A 236 9.11 -14.41 -27.06
N GLU A 237 9.24 -15.23 -26.03
CA GLU A 237 8.58 -16.55 -25.95
C GLU A 237 7.04 -16.45 -25.98
N HIS A 238 6.51 -15.25 -25.73
CA HIS A 238 5.07 -14.95 -25.67
C HIS A 238 4.62 -13.98 -26.78
N HIS A 239 5.48 -13.73 -27.78
CA HIS A 239 5.16 -12.87 -28.92
C HIS A 239 4.04 -13.49 -29.77
N LEU A 240 2.90 -12.79 -29.86
CA LEU A 240 1.87 -13.09 -30.83
C LEU A 240 1.93 -12.08 -31.98
N VAL A 241 2.14 -12.57 -33.20
CA VAL A 241 1.94 -11.74 -34.40
C VAL A 241 0.43 -11.48 -34.54
N GLN A 242 -0.06 -10.44 -33.88
CA GLN A 242 -1.39 -9.91 -34.16
C GLN A 242 -1.25 -8.95 -35.33
N SER A 243 -1.73 -9.37 -36.51
CA SER A 243 -2.01 -8.42 -37.57
C SER A 243 -3.05 -7.43 -37.05
N LEU A 244 -2.70 -6.15 -36.99
CA LEU A 244 -3.69 -5.09 -36.83
C LEU A 244 -4.63 -5.26 -38.03
N ASP A 245 -5.87 -5.66 -37.74
CA ASP A 245 -6.90 -5.68 -38.77
C ASP A 245 -7.19 -4.21 -39.09
N ASP A 246 -6.68 -3.74 -40.24
CA ASP A 246 -6.70 -2.35 -40.72
C ASP A 246 -8.12 -1.82 -41.02
N ASN A 247 -9.14 -2.55 -40.63
CA ASN A 247 -10.52 -2.12 -40.77
C ASN A 247 -10.83 -1.07 -39.71
N GLU A 248 -11.05 0.17 -40.13
CA GLU A 248 -11.70 1.35 -39.52
C GLU A 248 -12.47 1.13 -38.18
N LYS A 249 -11.88 0.39 -37.25
CA LYS A 249 -12.50 0.08 -35.97
C LYS A 249 -12.31 1.25 -35.02
N GLU A 250 -13.39 1.96 -34.73
CA GLU A 250 -13.37 3.05 -33.77
C GLU A 250 -13.06 2.49 -32.37
N TYR A 251 -11.92 2.89 -31.79
CA TYR A 251 -11.55 2.52 -30.42
C TYR A 251 -12.48 3.18 -29.40
N PRO A 252 -12.99 2.43 -28.40
CA PRO A 252 -13.90 2.96 -27.40
C PRO A 252 -13.19 3.90 -26.43
N ASN A 253 -13.91 4.84 -25.82
CA ASN A 253 -13.44 5.44 -24.58
C ASN A 253 -13.40 4.40 -23.48
N ILE A 254 -12.40 4.50 -22.61
CA ILE A 254 -12.24 3.64 -21.43
C ILE A 254 -12.23 4.54 -20.19
N VAL A 255 -13.23 4.39 -19.33
CA VAL A 255 -13.34 5.11 -18.07
C VAL A 255 -13.23 4.11 -16.93
N ILE A 256 -12.20 4.23 -16.12
CA ILE A 256 -12.01 3.45 -14.89
C ILE A 256 -12.25 4.39 -13.71
N VAL A 257 -13.16 3.98 -12.81
CA VAL A 257 -13.40 4.64 -11.52
C VAL A 257 -12.98 3.68 -10.41
N MET A 258 -11.89 4.01 -9.74
CA MET A 258 -11.46 3.33 -8.51
C MET A 258 -12.07 4.05 -7.32
N GLU A 259 -13.02 3.38 -6.69
CA GLU A 259 -13.79 3.90 -5.57
C GLU A 259 -13.06 3.64 -4.23
N GLU A 260 -12.89 4.68 -3.44
CA GLU A 260 -12.26 4.62 -2.12
C GLU A 260 -13.00 3.67 -1.17
N SER A 261 -12.29 2.65 -0.67
CA SER A 261 -12.77 1.68 0.31
C SER A 261 -14.11 1.03 -0.08
N PHE A 262 -14.40 0.85 -1.36
CA PHE A 262 -15.69 0.40 -1.83
C PHE A 262 -15.82 -1.13 -1.75
N TRP A 263 -16.54 -1.59 -0.74
CA TRP A 263 -16.82 -3.01 -0.49
C TRP A 263 -18.29 -3.21 -0.13
N ASP A 264 -18.87 -4.32 -0.54
CA ASP A 264 -20.25 -4.63 -0.27
C ASP A 264 -20.46 -5.09 1.18
N SER A 265 -20.97 -4.20 2.02
CA SER A 265 -21.26 -4.48 3.43
C SER A 265 -22.38 -5.50 3.68
N HIS A 266 -23.11 -5.95 2.65
CA HIS A 266 -24.02 -7.09 2.77
C HIS A 266 -23.29 -8.39 3.15
N HIS A 267 -21.99 -8.48 2.86
CA HIS A 267 -21.15 -9.60 3.33
C HIS A 267 -21.03 -9.72 4.86
N LEU A 268 -21.43 -8.70 5.63
CA LEU A 268 -21.56 -8.78 7.09
C LEU A 268 -22.87 -9.46 7.53
N ASP A 269 -23.80 -9.70 6.62
CA ASP A 269 -25.17 -10.11 6.95
C ASP A 269 -25.82 -9.17 7.98
N SER A 270 -25.66 -7.87 7.74
CA SER A 270 -26.00 -6.81 8.70
C SER A 270 -27.48 -6.38 8.69
N GLY A 271 -28.29 -6.95 7.81
CA GLY A 271 -29.71 -6.60 7.66
C GLY A 271 -29.97 -5.34 6.83
N LEU A 272 -29.00 -4.87 6.07
CA LEU A 272 -29.12 -3.70 5.19
C LEU A 272 -30.12 -3.93 4.04
N PRO A 273 -30.75 -2.86 3.51
CA PRO A 273 -31.63 -2.95 2.35
C PRO A 273 -30.93 -3.57 1.13
N LYS A 274 -31.55 -4.58 0.50
CA LYS A 274 -30.94 -5.31 -0.63
C LYS A 274 -30.70 -4.47 -1.88
N ASP A 275 -31.41 -3.40 -2.06
CA ASP A 275 -31.35 -2.48 -3.21
C ASP A 275 -30.32 -1.37 -3.07
N LEU A 276 -29.62 -1.32 -1.92
CA LEU A 276 -28.65 -0.28 -1.58
C LEU A 276 -27.57 -0.11 -2.66
N LEU A 277 -27.08 -1.19 -3.21
CA LEU A 277 -26.04 -1.23 -4.24
C LEU A 277 -26.59 -1.78 -5.58
N SER A 278 -27.82 -1.41 -5.94
CA SER A 278 -28.55 -2.01 -7.07
C SER A 278 -27.83 -1.89 -8.41
N PHE A 279 -27.21 -0.74 -8.71
CA PHE A 279 -26.47 -0.55 -9.96
C PHE A 279 -25.22 -1.43 -10.00
N VAL A 280 -24.49 -1.50 -8.89
CA VAL A 280 -23.30 -2.35 -8.75
C VAL A 280 -23.68 -3.81 -8.92
N HIS A 281 -24.67 -4.32 -8.19
CA HIS A 281 -25.11 -5.72 -8.29
C HIS A 281 -25.58 -6.10 -9.68
N GLN A 282 -26.23 -5.18 -10.42
CA GLN A 282 -26.70 -5.43 -11.80
C GLN A 282 -25.54 -5.51 -12.81
N ASN A 283 -24.45 -4.80 -12.57
CA ASN A 283 -23.35 -4.66 -13.52
C ASN A 283 -22.04 -5.33 -13.06
N GLN A 284 -22.02 -5.91 -11.87
CA GLN A 284 -20.86 -6.65 -11.37
C GLN A 284 -20.63 -7.91 -12.21
N VAL A 285 -19.44 -8.05 -12.75
CA VAL A 285 -19.05 -9.21 -13.58
C VAL A 285 -18.07 -10.14 -12.86
N SER A 286 -17.36 -9.61 -11.85
CA SER A 286 -16.33 -10.29 -11.08
C SER A 286 -16.13 -9.58 -9.75
N ASN A 287 -15.10 -9.99 -9.00
CA ASN A 287 -14.49 -9.19 -7.93
C ASN A 287 -13.08 -8.79 -8.33
N LEU A 288 -12.64 -7.60 -7.93
CA LEU A 288 -11.22 -7.28 -7.92
C LEU A 288 -10.57 -8.00 -6.73
N LEU A 289 -9.47 -8.69 -6.93
CA LEU A 289 -8.61 -9.15 -5.86
C LEU A 289 -7.56 -8.08 -5.62
N SER A 290 -7.75 -7.31 -4.57
CA SER A 290 -6.87 -6.21 -4.17
C SER A 290 -5.58 -6.74 -3.50
N PRO A 291 -4.42 -6.14 -3.72
CA PRO A 291 -3.20 -6.42 -2.96
C PRO A 291 -3.24 -5.85 -1.54
N SER A 292 -4.25 -5.05 -1.20
CA SER A 292 -4.32 -4.25 0.01
C SER A 292 -5.57 -4.51 0.83
N PHE A 293 -5.51 -4.20 2.13
CA PHE A 293 -6.63 -4.22 3.06
C PHE A 293 -6.60 -2.98 3.95
N GLY A 294 -7.71 -2.25 4.01
CA GLY A 294 -7.90 -1.14 4.95
C GLY A 294 -7.03 0.10 4.69
N GLY A 295 -6.38 0.17 3.53
CA GLY A 295 -5.49 1.23 3.10
C GLY A 295 -4.49 0.75 2.06
N GLY A 296 -3.62 1.66 1.56
CA GLY A 296 -2.63 1.32 0.55
C GLY A 296 -3.13 1.42 -0.89
N THR A 297 -4.09 2.32 -1.13
CA THR A 297 -4.67 2.66 -2.44
C THR A 297 -3.64 2.75 -3.57
N ALA A 298 -2.49 3.40 -3.31
CA ALA A 298 -1.40 3.55 -4.29
C ALA A 298 -0.82 2.21 -4.79
N ASN A 299 -0.85 1.15 -4.01
CA ASN A 299 -0.40 -0.17 -4.44
C ASN A 299 -1.44 -0.86 -5.34
N VAL A 300 -2.73 -0.58 -5.14
CA VAL A 300 -3.80 -1.06 -6.03
C VAL A 300 -3.72 -0.35 -7.39
N GLU A 301 -3.58 0.98 -7.37
CA GLU A 301 -3.32 1.78 -8.58
C GLU A 301 -2.11 1.25 -9.36
N PHE A 302 -1.01 1.01 -8.62
CA PHE A 302 0.23 0.49 -9.19
C PHE A 302 -0.01 -0.83 -9.93
N GLU A 303 -0.63 -1.82 -9.30
CA GLU A 303 -0.88 -3.11 -9.94
C GLU A 303 -1.80 -2.99 -11.16
N VAL A 304 -2.90 -2.23 -11.05
CA VAL A 304 -3.86 -2.04 -12.16
C VAL A 304 -3.22 -1.34 -13.35
N LEU A 305 -2.44 -0.29 -13.12
CA LEU A 305 -1.87 0.52 -14.20
C LEU A 305 -0.60 -0.06 -14.81
N THR A 306 0.17 -0.82 -14.04
CA THR A 306 1.46 -1.34 -14.50
C THR A 306 1.46 -2.82 -14.83
N SER A 307 0.47 -3.59 -14.35
CA SER A 307 0.50 -5.06 -14.35
C SER A 307 1.70 -5.69 -13.65
N LEU A 308 2.45 -4.91 -12.87
CA LEU A 308 3.45 -5.44 -11.94
C LEU A 308 2.76 -5.85 -10.64
N ASN A 309 3.45 -6.61 -9.80
CA ASN A 309 2.84 -7.18 -8.61
C ASN A 309 3.61 -6.79 -7.33
N THR A 310 2.90 -6.23 -6.36
CA THR A 310 3.45 -5.76 -5.08
C THR A 310 3.98 -6.89 -4.20
N THR A 311 3.59 -8.14 -4.45
CA THR A 311 4.05 -9.33 -3.72
C THR A 311 5.58 -9.49 -3.77
N PHE A 312 6.21 -9.06 -4.86
CA PHE A 312 7.67 -9.14 -5.01
C PHE A 312 8.42 -8.05 -4.25
N PHE A 313 7.70 -7.03 -3.74
CA PHE A 313 8.24 -5.90 -2.97
C PHE A 313 7.47 -5.72 -1.67
N PRO A 314 7.54 -6.69 -0.77
CA PRO A 314 6.80 -6.62 0.47
C PRO A 314 7.23 -5.40 1.29
N ASN A 315 6.27 -4.74 1.95
CA ASN A 315 6.46 -3.57 2.81
C ASN A 315 6.68 -2.24 2.10
N GLU A 316 6.53 -2.14 0.78
CA GLU A 316 6.79 -0.93 0.06
C GLU A 316 5.51 -0.27 -0.47
N LEU A 317 5.41 1.04 -0.31
CA LEU A 317 4.54 1.88 -1.11
C LEU A 317 5.31 2.25 -2.38
N LEU A 318 5.10 1.48 -3.45
CA LEU A 318 5.94 1.51 -4.65
C LEU A 318 5.97 2.87 -5.33
N TYR A 319 4.88 3.63 -5.27
CA TYR A 319 4.81 5.01 -5.76
C TYR A 319 5.84 5.93 -5.08
N VAL A 320 6.10 5.72 -3.81
CA VAL A 320 7.00 6.56 -3.01
C VAL A 320 8.42 6.04 -3.02
N SER A 321 8.58 4.72 -2.88
CA SER A 321 9.90 4.10 -2.70
C SER A 321 10.64 3.84 -4.02
N LYS A 322 9.95 3.42 -5.08
CA LYS A 322 10.57 2.86 -6.30
C LYS A 322 10.33 3.68 -7.57
N LEU A 323 9.15 4.26 -7.77
CA LEU A 323 8.80 4.93 -9.02
C LEU A 323 9.47 6.31 -9.13
N LYS A 324 10.68 6.33 -9.66
CA LYS A 324 11.50 7.54 -9.85
C LYS A 324 11.90 7.80 -11.30
N LYS A 325 11.54 6.92 -12.22
CA LYS A 325 11.90 6.96 -13.64
C LYS A 325 10.70 6.50 -14.49
N PRO A 326 10.64 6.84 -15.79
CA PRO A 326 9.61 6.35 -16.68
C PRO A 326 9.56 4.83 -16.71
N ILE A 327 8.35 4.28 -16.75
CA ILE A 327 8.09 2.83 -16.82
C ILE A 327 7.06 2.52 -17.90
N TYR A 328 7.07 1.29 -18.42
CA TYR A 328 6.02 0.80 -19.29
C TYR A 328 4.78 0.48 -18.47
N ALA A 329 3.69 1.17 -18.77
CA ALA A 329 2.43 1.08 -18.04
C ALA A 329 1.24 1.23 -19.01
N LEU A 330 0.04 0.94 -18.57
CA LEU A 330 -1.17 0.98 -19.40
C LEU A 330 -1.38 2.36 -20.07
N PRO A 331 -1.27 3.51 -19.36
CA PRO A 331 -1.42 4.80 -20.04
C PRO A 331 -0.34 5.04 -21.10
N TYR A 332 0.91 4.64 -20.85
CA TYR A 332 1.97 4.74 -21.87
C TYR A 332 1.61 3.93 -23.14
N TYR A 333 1.16 2.69 -22.96
CA TYR A 333 0.76 1.83 -24.08
C TYR A 333 -0.46 2.40 -24.84
N LEU A 334 -1.51 2.81 -24.11
CA LEU A 334 -2.72 3.37 -24.73
C LEU A 334 -2.42 4.68 -25.49
N ASN A 335 -1.53 5.52 -24.95
CA ASN A 335 -1.08 6.73 -25.63
C ASN A 335 -0.40 6.38 -26.97
N SER A 336 0.46 5.35 -27.00
CA SER A 336 1.16 4.93 -28.21
C SER A 336 0.24 4.39 -29.33
N ILE A 337 -0.99 3.98 -28.98
CA ILE A 337 -2.00 3.56 -29.96
C ILE A 337 -3.10 4.61 -30.17
N GLY A 338 -2.83 5.87 -29.81
CA GLY A 338 -3.65 7.03 -30.14
C GLY A 338 -4.66 7.49 -29.10
N TYR A 339 -4.69 6.92 -27.90
CA TYR A 339 -5.53 7.43 -26.81
C TYR A 339 -4.96 8.72 -26.22
N GLN A 340 -5.85 9.62 -25.81
CA GLN A 340 -5.53 10.62 -24.81
C GLN A 340 -5.68 9.99 -23.42
N THR A 341 -4.67 10.15 -22.57
CA THR A 341 -4.63 9.46 -21.27
C THR A 341 -4.70 10.45 -20.10
N ILE A 342 -5.72 10.34 -19.27
CA ILE A 342 -6.03 11.29 -18.21
C ILE A 342 -6.18 10.56 -16.87
N ALA A 343 -5.38 10.94 -15.87
CA ALA A 343 -5.59 10.57 -14.47
C ALA A 343 -6.38 11.66 -13.74
N MET A 344 -7.26 11.27 -12.81
CA MET A 344 -8.05 12.19 -11.99
C MET A 344 -8.09 11.73 -10.53
N HIS A 345 -7.99 12.70 -9.60
CA HIS A 345 -8.16 12.40 -8.17
C HIS A 345 -8.65 13.63 -7.42
N ASN A 346 -9.78 13.51 -6.73
CA ASN A 346 -10.32 14.60 -5.89
C ASN A 346 -9.62 14.72 -4.53
N ASN A 347 -8.30 14.44 -4.51
CA ASN A 347 -7.40 14.76 -3.42
C ASN A 347 -6.16 15.48 -3.97
N TYR A 348 -5.30 15.98 -3.07
CA TYR A 348 -4.12 16.76 -3.45
C TYR A 348 -3.15 15.95 -4.31
N GLY A 349 -2.69 16.56 -5.41
CA GLY A 349 -1.85 15.88 -6.40
C GLY A 349 -0.49 15.41 -5.90
N TYR A 350 0.01 16.01 -4.83
CA TYR A 350 1.28 15.57 -4.21
C TYR A 350 1.13 14.28 -3.38
N TYR A 351 -0.10 13.90 -3.00
CA TYR A 351 -0.32 12.74 -2.16
C TYR A 351 0.11 11.46 -2.88
N TYR A 352 0.94 10.63 -2.24
CA TYR A 352 1.65 9.49 -2.83
C TYR A 352 2.54 9.87 -4.03
N ASN A 353 2.99 11.12 -4.15
CA ASN A 353 3.78 11.60 -5.29
C ASN A 353 3.07 11.46 -6.66
N ARG A 354 1.74 11.41 -6.73
CA ARG A 354 0.99 11.18 -7.98
C ARG A 354 1.34 12.18 -9.07
N ASN A 355 1.62 13.43 -8.70
CA ASN A 355 2.10 14.48 -9.62
C ASN A 355 3.44 14.15 -10.33
N LYS A 356 4.21 13.18 -9.81
CA LYS A 356 5.46 12.68 -10.43
C LYS A 356 5.27 11.29 -11.04
N VAL A 357 4.47 10.46 -10.39
CA VAL A 357 4.26 9.06 -10.75
C VAL A 357 3.44 8.93 -12.03
N TYR A 358 2.34 9.67 -12.17
CA TYR A 358 1.50 9.56 -13.36
C TYR A 358 2.19 10.00 -14.65
N PRO A 359 2.95 11.10 -14.71
CA PRO A 359 3.79 11.39 -15.86
C PRO A 359 4.82 10.29 -16.14
N ALA A 360 5.41 9.67 -15.11
CA ALA A 360 6.36 8.56 -15.28
C ALA A 360 5.69 7.28 -15.83
N MET A 361 4.40 7.11 -15.65
CA MET A 361 3.58 6.04 -16.23
C MET A 361 3.05 6.36 -17.63
N GLY A 362 3.25 7.58 -18.12
CA GLY A 362 2.85 7.99 -19.47
C GLY A 362 1.46 8.60 -19.57
N PHE A 363 0.86 9.10 -18.47
CA PHE A 363 -0.34 9.92 -18.55
C PHE A 363 -0.04 11.30 -19.14
N ASP A 364 -0.86 11.74 -20.11
CA ASP A 364 -0.76 13.06 -20.72
C ASP A 364 -1.20 14.17 -19.75
N LYS A 365 -2.21 13.89 -18.93
CA LYS A 365 -2.82 14.88 -18.03
C LYS A 365 -3.13 14.27 -16.67
N PHE A 366 -2.88 15.04 -15.60
CA PHE A 366 -3.34 14.71 -14.26
C PHE A 366 -4.18 15.86 -13.71
N ILE A 367 -5.45 15.58 -13.42
CA ILE A 367 -6.41 16.51 -12.84
C ILE A 367 -6.56 16.16 -11.36
N SER A 368 -5.94 16.95 -10.50
CA SER A 368 -6.00 16.79 -9.05
C SER A 368 -7.03 17.72 -8.43
N LEU A 369 -7.25 17.60 -7.12
CA LEU A 369 -8.17 18.46 -6.36
C LEU A 369 -7.91 19.95 -6.63
N GLU A 370 -6.64 20.36 -6.65
CA GLU A 370 -6.25 21.76 -6.89
C GLU A 370 -6.79 22.28 -8.22
N ASN A 371 -6.80 21.43 -9.25
CA ASN A 371 -7.35 21.78 -10.56
C ASN A 371 -8.88 21.84 -10.52
N MET A 372 -9.52 20.88 -9.85
CA MET A 372 -10.98 20.75 -9.80
C MET A 372 -11.65 21.89 -9.05
N ILE A 373 -10.99 22.44 -8.01
CA ILE A 373 -11.55 23.48 -7.14
C ILE A 373 -11.07 24.91 -7.47
N ALA A 374 -10.21 25.07 -8.47
CA ALA A 374 -9.54 26.35 -8.76
C ALA A 374 -10.54 27.53 -8.93
N GLN A 375 -11.77 27.26 -9.38
CA GLN A 375 -12.81 28.27 -9.61
C GLN A 375 -14.12 27.97 -8.85
N LYS A 376 -14.11 27.03 -7.89
CA LYS A 376 -15.30 26.61 -7.12
C LYS A 376 -15.26 27.17 -5.70
N ASP A 377 -16.44 27.41 -5.13
CA ASP A 377 -16.57 27.79 -3.71
C ASP A 377 -16.20 26.55 -2.85
N ARG A 378 -15.21 26.73 -1.98
CA ARG A 378 -14.73 25.67 -1.09
C ARG A 378 -15.79 25.13 -0.15
N SER A 379 -16.79 25.93 0.22
CA SER A 379 -17.88 25.49 1.09
C SER A 379 -18.78 24.43 0.46
N THR A 380 -18.79 24.31 -0.86
CA THR A 380 -19.65 23.38 -1.61
C THR A 380 -18.94 22.13 -2.07
N VAL A 381 -17.60 22.10 -1.98
CA VAL A 381 -16.78 21.00 -2.52
C VAL A 381 -16.27 20.02 -1.48
N PHE A 382 -16.47 20.33 -0.19
CA PHE A 382 -16.10 19.43 0.90
C PHE A 382 -17.33 19.04 1.71
N ASN A 383 -17.42 17.76 2.08
CA ASN A 383 -18.46 17.28 2.98
C ASN A 383 -18.16 17.64 4.45
N LEU A 384 -19.09 17.34 5.37
CA LEU A 384 -18.94 17.64 6.79
C LEU A 384 -17.75 16.92 7.47
N GLY A 385 -17.25 15.84 6.88
CA GLY A 385 -16.05 15.14 7.32
C GLY A 385 -14.74 15.76 6.81
N GLY A 386 -14.83 16.83 6.01
CA GLY A 386 -13.67 17.52 5.42
C GLY A 386 -13.09 16.83 4.18
N TRP A 387 -13.74 15.82 3.64
CA TRP A 387 -13.34 15.17 2.40
C TRP A 387 -13.98 15.86 1.19
N ALA A 388 -13.22 15.95 0.10
CA ALA A 388 -13.73 16.46 -1.16
C ALA A 388 -14.84 15.53 -1.70
N THR A 389 -15.93 16.10 -2.18
CA THR A 389 -17.05 15.32 -2.71
C THR A 389 -16.67 14.66 -4.03
N ASP A 390 -17.21 13.46 -4.27
CA ASP A 390 -16.94 12.72 -5.50
C ASP A 390 -17.64 13.33 -6.71
N ASP A 391 -18.61 14.24 -6.52
CA ASP A 391 -19.17 15.06 -7.60
C ASP A 391 -18.08 15.73 -8.45
N LEU A 392 -16.97 16.16 -7.83
CA LEU A 392 -15.82 16.73 -8.54
C LEU A 392 -15.22 15.79 -9.58
N ILE A 393 -15.11 14.50 -9.24
CA ILE A 393 -14.61 13.48 -10.17
C ILE A 393 -15.57 13.27 -11.31
N PHE A 394 -16.86 13.06 -11.02
CA PHE A 394 -17.87 12.77 -12.03
C PHE A 394 -18.08 13.97 -12.99
N ASP A 395 -18.05 15.21 -12.47
CA ASP A 395 -18.08 16.43 -13.30
C ASP A 395 -16.82 16.52 -14.19
N SER A 396 -15.64 16.19 -13.66
CA SER A 396 -14.39 16.21 -14.43
C SER A 396 -14.36 15.14 -15.52
N ILE A 397 -14.92 13.95 -15.27
CA ILE A 397 -15.06 12.91 -16.30
C ILE A 397 -15.95 13.41 -17.43
N LYS A 398 -17.14 13.98 -17.11
CA LYS A 398 -18.09 14.50 -18.11
C LYS A 398 -17.45 15.59 -18.96
N SER A 399 -16.89 16.62 -18.33
CA SER A 399 -16.25 17.71 -19.07
C SER A 399 -15.08 17.24 -19.94
N THR A 400 -14.29 16.25 -19.46
CA THR A 400 -13.20 15.69 -20.25
C THR A 400 -13.70 14.91 -21.47
N LEU A 401 -14.81 14.20 -21.35
CA LEU A 401 -15.39 13.46 -22.49
C LEU A 401 -15.96 14.40 -23.56
N GLU A 402 -16.38 15.60 -23.20
CA GLU A 402 -16.84 16.66 -24.09
C GLU A 402 -15.68 17.38 -24.83
N GLU A 403 -14.43 17.29 -24.29
CA GLU A 403 -13.25 17.83 -24.97
C GLU A 403 -12.83 16.91 -26.12
N ASN A 404 -12.63 17.41 -27.34
CA ASN A 404 -12.08 16.66 -28.50
C ASN A 404 -12.64 15.22 -28.65
N GLU A 405 -13.89 15.11 -29.05
CA GLU A 405 -14.62 13.83 -29.18
C GLU A 405 -14.02 12.86 -30.21
N GLN A 406 -13.16 13.35 -31.10
CA GLN A 406 -12.56 12.56 -32.17
C GLN A 406 -11.46 11.60 -31.69
N GLN A 407 -10.81 11.90 -30.56
CA GLN A 407 -9.75 11.07 -30.00
C GLN A 407 -10.29 10.18 -28.88
N PRO A 408 -10.04 8.85 -28.89
CA PRO A 408 -10.43 7.99 -27.80
C PRO A 408 -9.72 8.38 -26.51
N LYS A 409 -10.42 8.29 -25.39
CA LYS A 409 -9.89 8.69 -24.08
C LYS A 409 -9.77 7.50 -23.14
N PHE A 410 -8.64 7.44 -22.45
CA PHE A 410 -8.44 6.62 -21.28
C PHE A 410 -8.47 7.50 -20.04
N ILE A 411 -9.51 7.37 -19.22
CA ILE A 411 -9.68 8.13 -17.99
C ILE A 411 -9.54 7.15 -16.82
N TYR A 412 -8.58 7.43 -15.93
CA TYR A 412 -8.40 6.71 -14.67
C TYR A 412 -8.71 7.67 -13.51
N ALA A 413 -9.86 7.50 -12.91
CA ALA A 413 -10.38 8.36 -11.86
C ALA A 413 -10.38 7.66 -10.51
N ILE A 414 -10.00 8.37 -9.44
CA ILE A 414 -9.94 7.88 -8.08
C ILE A 414 -10.76 8.79 -7.18
N THR A 415 -11.69 8.21 -6.43
CA THR A 415 -12.54 8.93 -5.48
C THR A 415 -11.90 8.99 -4.08
N VAL A 416 -12.40 9.89 -3.20
CA VAL A 416 -11.89 10.02 -1.82
C VAL A 416 -12.99 10.22 -0.79
N GLU A 417 -14.23 10.50 -1.20
CA GLU A 417 -15.29 10.94 -0.28
C GLU A 417 -15.58 9.91 0.82
N ASN A 418 -15.49 8.62 0.49
CA ASN A 418 -15.71 7.53 1.44
C ASN A 418 -14.43 7.08 2.17
N HIS A 419 -13.40 7.94 2.27
CA HIS A 419 -12.17 7.63 2.99
C HIS A 419 -12.41 7.46 4.50
N PRO A 420 -11.76 6.50 5.18
CA PRO A 420 -11.80 6.43 6.66
C PRO A 420 -11.38 7.77 7.31
N MET A 421 -11.85 8.15 8.50
CA MET A 421 -12.57 7.40 9.55
C MET A 421 -14.08 7.69 9.45
N TYR A 422 -14.90 6.69 9.78
CA TYR A 422 -16.37 6.76 9.64
C TYR A 422 -17.07 7.15 10.95
N ASN A 423 -16.49 8.07 11.71
CA ASN A 423 -16.99 8.52 13.02
C ASN A 423 -17.66 9.88 12.97
N ASP A 424 -18.18 10.25 11.82
CA ASP A 424 -18.85 11.54 11.56
C ASP A 424 -20.14 11.34 10.75
N ASP A 425 -20.93 12.39 10.63
CA ASP A 425 -22.19 12.43 9.87
C ASP A 425 -21.99 13.05 8.47
N ARG A 426 -20.86 12.80 7.81
CA ARG A 426 -20.50 13.44 6.52
C ARG A 426 -21.53 13.28 5.42
N PHE A 427 -22.34 12.22 5.45
CA PHE A 427 -23.45 11.96 4.55
C PHE A 427 -24.82 12.26 5.19
N GLY A 428 -24.86 13.02 6.30
CA GLY A 428 -26.04 13.26 7.11
C GLY A 428 -26.39 12.08 8.03
N LYS A 429 -27.32 12.32 8.97
CA LYS A 429 -27.77 11.27 9.88
C LYS A 429 -28.48 10.15 9.14
N GLN A 430 -28.03 8.93 9.35
CA GLN A 430 -28.58 7.72 8.74
C GLN A 430 -29.42 6.95 9.75
N ASN A 431 -30.48 6.31 9.29
CA ASN A 431 -31.39 5.51 10.13
C ASN A 431 -31.38 4.04 9.72
N TYR A 432 -30.18 3.47 9.42
CA TYR A 432 -30.08 2.06 9.09
C TYR A 432 -30.42 1.22 10.33
N LYS A 433 -31.19 0.17 10.10
CA LYS A 433 -31.50 -0.85 11.11
C LYS A 433 -30.58 -2.04 10.90
N PHE A 434 -29.79 -2.36 11.92
CA PHE A 434 -28.91 -3.51 11.89
C PHE A 434 -29.54 -4.69 12.63
N ASN A 435 -29.26 -5.91 12.19
CA ASN A 435 -29.81 -7.13 12.76
C ASN A 435 -29.07 -7.61 14.01
N LYS A 436 -28.04 -6.87 14.46
CA LYS A 436 -27.31 -7.09 15.71
C LYS A 436 -27.34 -5.86 16.60
N GLU A 437 -27.21 -6.08 17.88
CA GLU A 437 -26.96 -5.00 18.84
C GLU A 437 -25.50 -4.55 18.72
N LEU A 438 -25.30 -3.30 18.33
CA LEU A 438 -24.02 -2.64 18.14
C LEU A 438 -23.90 -1.47 19.14
N SER A 439 -22.70 -1.16 19.56
CA SER A 439 -22.41 0.08 20.28
C SER A 439 -22.72 1.30 19.41
N GLU A 440 -22.90 2.47 20.01
CA GLU A 440 -23.14 3.70 19.25
C GLU A 440 -22.00 4.04 18.28
N THR A 441 -20.76 3.75 18.66
CA THR A 441 -19.58 3.94 17.80
C THR A 441 -19.61 3.01 16.58
N GLU A 442 -19.95 1.74 16.76
CA GLU A 442 -20.08 0.77 15.69
C GLU A 442 -21.24 1.10 14.75
N LYS A 443 -22.38 1.50 15.30
CA LYS A 443 -23.53 1.98 14.52
C LYS A 443 -23.15 3.21 13.66
N GLN A 444 -22.46 4.19 14.27
CA GLN A 444 -21.99 5.36 13.56
C GLN A 444 -21.05 4.97 12.39
N LYS A 445 -20.03 4.15 12.67
CA LYS A 445 -19.07 3.70 11.66
C LYS A 445 -19.75 2.97 10.51
N LEU A 446 -20.58 1.98 10.82
CA LEU A 446 -21.25 1.19 9.79
C LEU A 446 -22.26 2.03 9.02
N SER A 447 -22.97 2.95 9.67
CA SER A 447 -23.94 3.86 9.03
C SER A 447 -23.27 4.83 8.08
N THR A 448 -22.20 5.51 8.51
CA THR A 448 -21.44 6.45 7.67
C THR A 448 -20.83 5.72 6.47
N TYR A 449 -20.19 4.58 6.71
CA TYR A 449 -19.62 3.75 5.64
C TYR A 449 -20.68 3.31 4.61
N THR A 450 -21.80 2.79 5.08
CA THR A 450 -22.93 2.34 4.24
C THR A 450 -23.51 3.47 3.41
N ALA A 451 -23.66 4.66 4.00
CA ALA A 451 -24.13 5.83 3.26
C ALA A 451 -23.16 6.26 2.15
N GLY A 452 -21.85 6.17 2.41
CA GLY A 452 -20.81 6.44 1.40
C GLY A 452 -20.86 5.46 0.23
N THR A 453 -21.00 4.17 0.49
CA THR A 453 -21.10 3.16 -0.59
C THR A 453 -22.41 3.30 -1.38
N ALA A 454 -23.53 3.63 -0.71
CA ALA A 454 -24.79 3.91 -1.38
C ALA A 454 -24.68 5.16 -2.30
N ARG A 455 -23.98 6.20 -1.86
CA ARG A 455 -23.73 7.39 -2.65
C ARG A 455 -22.84 7.07 -3.86
N ALA A 456 -21.75 6.33 -3.69
CA ALA A 456 -20.89 5.87 -4.79
C ALA A 456 -21.69 5.07 -5.82
N ASN A 457 -22.54 4.12 -5.38
CA ASN A 457 -23.45 3.37 -6.26
C ASN A 457 -24.37 4.28 -7.07
N GLN A 458 -24.93 5.32 -6.43
CA GLN A 458 -25.80 6.29 -7.10
C GLN A 458 -25.02 7.11 -8.13
N LYS A 459 -23.80 7.56 -7.78
CA LYS A 459 -22.94 8.35 -8.70
C LYS A 459 -22.50 7.54 -9.91
N LEU A 460 -22.13 6.29 -9.73
CA LEU A 460 -21.84 5.38 -10.84
C LEU A 460 -23.05 5.17 -11.77
N LYS A 461 -24.25 5.07 -11.20
CA LYS A 461 -25.49 5.02 -11.99
C LYS A 461 -25.69 6.30 -12.80
N GLU A 462 -25.55 7.47 -12.17
CA GLU A 462 -25.68 8.78 -12.82
C GLU A 462 -24.63 8.96 -13.95
N LEU A 463 -23.39 8.51 -13.74
CA LEU A 463 -22.39 8.49 -14.78
C LEU A 463 -22.79 7.57 -15.93
N ALA A 464 -23.25 6.37 -15.66
CA ALA A 464 -23.71 5.44 -16.69
C ALA A 464 -24.88 6.01 -17.52
N GLU A 465 -25.84 6.72 -16.88
CA GLU A 465 -26.91 7.40 -17.60
C GLU A 465 -26.37 8.54 -18.51
N TYR A 466 -25.40 9.32 -18.03
CA TYR A 466 -24.72 10.32 -18.87
C TYR A 466 -23.98 9.65 -20.05
N LEU A 467 -23.25 8.56 -19.81
CA LEU A 467 -22.49 7.88 -20.85
C LEU A 467 -23.36 7.29 -21.97
N LYS A 468 -24.67 7.11 -21.76
CA LYS A 468 -25.62 6.77 -22.84
C LYS A 468 -25.77 7.88 -23.89
N THR A 469 -25.45 9.12 -23.52
CA THR A 469 -25.54 10.29 -24.41
C THR A 469 -24.23 10.58 -25.14
N VAL A 470 -23.18 9.84 -24.84
CA VAL A 470 -21.86 9.95 -25.51
C VAL A 470 -21.89 9.11 -26.79
N ASP A 471 -21.63 9.73 -27.94
CA ASP A 471 -21.72 9.09 -29.25
C ASP A 471 -20.69 7.97 -29.43
N ARG A 472 -19.43 8.21 -28.96
CA ARG A 472 -18.36 7.21 -29.04
C ARG A 472 -18.67 6.00 -28.17
N PRO A 473 -18.42 4.77 -28.65
CA PRO A 473 -18.45 3.57 -27.80
C PRO A 473 -17.63 3.80 -26.52
N THR A 474 -18.22 3.55 -25.37
CA THR A 474 -17.60 3.85 -24.07
C THR A 474 -17.79 2.69 -23.10
N ILE A 475 -16.70 2.28 -22.46
CA ILE A 475 -16.65 1.27 -21.41
C ILE A 475 -16.45 1.99 -20.08
N LEU A 476 -17.32 1.72 -19.11
CA LEU A 476 -17.16 2.11 -17.72
C LEU A 476 -16.77 0.87 -16.89
N ILE A 477 -15.64 0.95 -16.21
CA ILE A 477 -15.20 -0.02 -15.20
C ILE A 477 -15.18 0.69 -13.85
N ALA A 478 -15.75 0.05 -12.83
CA ALA A 478 -15.64 0.56 -11.47
C ALA A 478 -15.29 -0.57 -10.49
N PHE A 479 -14.45 -0.29 -9.52
CA PHE A 479 -14.07 -1.24 -8.47
C PHE A 479 -13.62 -0.52 -7.21
N GLY A 480 -13.75 -1.20 -6.06
CA GLY A 480 -13.16 -0.71 -4.83
C GLY A 480 -11.67 -1.03 -4.75
N ASP A 481 -10.89 -0.12 -4.19
CA ASP A 481 -9.45 -0.32 -4.02
C ASP A 481 -9.15 -1.39 -2.95
N HIS A 482 -9.85 -1.38 -1.83
CA HIS A 482 -9.71 -2.36 -0.74
C HIS A 482 -10.95 -2.40 0.15
N LEU A 483 -11.01 -3.39 1.07
CA LEU A 483 -12.02 -3.41 2.13
C LEU A 483 -11.80 -2.22 3.08
N PRO A 484 -12.88 -1.64 3.65
CA PRO A 484 -12.78 -0.57 4.64
C PRO A 484 -12.18 -1.07 5.96
N ASN A 485 -11.62 -0.16 6.74
CA ASN A 485 -11.20 -0.46 8.09
C ASN A 485 -12.34 -0.19 9.09
N LEU A 486 -13.23 -1.16 9.25
CA LEU A 486 -14.37 -1.08 10.18
C LEU A 486 -14.06 -1.62 11.59
N GLN A 487 -12.82 -2.12 11.83
CA GLN A 487 -12.33 -2.55 13.15
C GLN A 487 -13.31 -3.43 13.93
N GLU A 488 -13.82 -2.92 15.08
CA GLU A 488 -14.73 -3.61 15.99
C GLU A 488 -16.04 -4.08 15.32
N VAL A 489 -16.49 -3.43 14.28
CA VAL A 489 -17.68 -3.87 13.52
C VAL A 489 -17.45 -5.27 12.92
N TYR A 490 -16.26 -5.52 12.37
CA TYR A 490 -15.93 -6.87 11.87
C TYR A 490 -15.95 -7.91 12.99
N GLU A 491 -15.48 -7.54 14.19
CA GLU A 491 -15.49 -8.44 15.36
C GLU A 491 -16.92 -8.75 15.80
N SER A 492 -17.78 -7.74 15.92
CA SER A 492 -19.18 -7.89 16.29
C SER A 492 -19.97 -8.77 15.33
N TYR A 493 -19.64 -8.72 14.03
CA TYR A 493 -20.23 -9.61 13.03
C TYR A 493 -19.50 -10.94 12.87
N GLY A 494 -18.34 -11.13 13.53
CA GLY A 494 -17.54 -12.35 13.43
C GLY A 494 -16.95 -12.58 12.04
N PHE A 495 -16.73 -11.50 11.27
CA PHE A 495 -16.31 -11.59 9.87
C PHE A 495 -14.98 -12.33 9.69
N PHE A 496 -14.05 -12.18 10.64
CA PHE A 496 -12.75 -12.87 10.65
C PHE A 496 -12.65 -14.03 11.63
N LYS A 497 -13.78 -14.51 12.18
CA LYS A 497 -13.77 -15.55 13.23
C LYS A 497 -12.98 -16.80 12.84
N ASP A 498 -13.14 -17.23 11.58
CA ASP A 498 -12.51 -18.45 11.07
C ASP A 498 -11.22 -18.16 10.27
N ASP A 499 -10.74 -16.92 10.25
CA ASP A 499 -9.57 -16.49 9.50
C ASP A 499 -8.85 -15.34 10.22
N SER A 500 -8.39 -15.59 11.43
CA SER A 500 -7.67 -14.60 12.26
C SER A 500 -6.38 -14.08 11.59
N GLU A 501 -5.78 -14.87 10.68
CA GLU A 501 -4.58 -14.49 9.92
C GLU A 501 -4.90 -13.77 8.60
N ARG A 502 -6.19 -13.69 8.25
CA ARG A 502 -6.68 -13.05 7.01
C ARG A 502 -5.99 -13.61 5.77
N THR A 503 -5.92 -14.93 5.69
CA THR A 503 -5.38 -15.68 4.55
C THR A 503 -6.43 -15.99 3.50
N ASN A 504 -7.71 -15.74 3.81
CA ASN A 504 -8.80 -16.01 2.90
C ASN A 504 -8.92 -14.91 1.83
N LEU A 505 -9.02 -15.32 0.59
CA LEU A 505 -9.22 -14.46 -0.58
C LEU A 505 -10.36 -13.44 -0.42
N LYS A 506 -11.47 -13.83 0.23
CA LYS A 506 -12.64 -12.94 0.42
C LYS A 506 -12.31 -11.65 1.16
N ASN A 507 -11.22 -11.64 1.95
CA ASN A 507 -10.79 -10.48 2.72
C ASN A 507 -10.11 -9.41 1.86
N TYR A 508 -9.90 -9.69 0.58
CA TYR A 508 -9.24 -8.82 -0.40
C TYR A 508 -10.09 -8.59 -1.64
N GLN A 509 -11.36 -9.05 -1.65
CA GLN A 509 -12.24 -8.93 -2.79
C GLN A 509 -13.18 -7.74 -2.66
N THR A 510 -13.19 -6.90 -3.69
CA THR A 510 -14.10 -5.77 -3.86
C THR A 510 -14.92 -5.95 -5.14
N PRO A 511 -16.12 -5.35 -5.27
CA PRO A 511 -16.90 -5.44 -6.49
C PRO A 511 -16.11 -4.97 -7.71
N PHE A 512 -16.22 -5.70 -8.83
CA PHE A 512 -15.68 -5.32 -10.13
C PHE A 512 -16.83 -5.20 -11.13
N VAL A 513 -17.17 -3.96 -11.47
CA VAL A 513 -18.32 -3.56 -12.26
C VAL A 513 -17.89 -3.22 -13.68
N VAL A 514 -18.64 -3.67 -14.68
CA VAL A 514 -18.44 -3.30 -16.10
C VAL A 514 -19.78 -2.93 -16.73
N TRP A 515 -19.82 -1.70 -17.23
CA TRP A 515 -20.95 -1.17 -17.99
C TRP A 515 -20.45 -0.59 -19.33
N SER A 516 -21.31 -0.54 -20.35
CA SER A 516 -20.98 0.12 -21.62
C SER A 516 -22.25 0.66 -22.29
N ASN A 517 -22.11 1.72 -23.10
CA ASN A 517 -23.20 2.26 -23.93
C ASN A 517 -23.42 1.46 -25.22
N TYR A 518 -22.65 0.40 -25.46
CA TYR A 518 -22.77 -0.50 -26.60
C TYR A 518 -22.73 -1.97 -26.16
N LYS A 519 -23.04 -2.88 -27.11
CA LYS A 519 -23.01 -4.31 -26.82
C LYS A 519 -21.57 -4.80 -26.65
N LEU A 520 -21.22 -5.19 -25.43
CA LEU A 520 -19.89 -5.64 -25.04
C LEU A 520 -19.90 -7.11 -24.64
N ASP A 521 -18.96 -7.91 -25.17
CA ASP A 521 -18.77 -9.30 -24.70
C ASP A 521 -17.94 -9.30 -23.41
N LYS A 522 -18.62 -9.54 -22.30
CA LYS A 522 -18.00 -9.56 -20.96
C LYS A 522 -17.45 -10.95 -20.56
N LYS A 523 -17.50 -11.95 -21.45
CA LYS A 523 -17.04 -13.32 -21.14
C LYS A 523 -15.60 -13.39 -20.62
N PRO A 524 -14.61 -12.61 -21.16
CA PRO A 524 -13.23 -12.65 -20.66
C PRO A 524 -13.08 -12.30 -19.18
N LEU A 525 -14.06 -11.58 -18.61
CA LEU A 525 -14.06 -11.13 -17.23
C LEU A 525 -14.88 -11.99 -16.28
N LYS A 526 -15.64 -12.98 -16.79
CA LYS A 526 -16.47 -13.86 -15.97
C LYS A 526 -15.62 -14.87 -15.21
N GLN A 527 -14.97 -14.41 -14.16
CA GLN A 527 -14.16 -15.17 -13.23
C GLN A 527 -14.61 -14.83 -11.80
N PRO A 528 -14.38 -15.69 -10.82
CA PRO A 528 -14.72 -15.39 -9.43
C PRO A 528 -14.06 -14.12 -8.92
N TYR A 529 -12.84 -13.86 -9.38
CA TYR A 529 -12.09 -12.64 -9.12
C TYR A 529 -11.00 -12.41 -10.18
N ILE A 530 -10.56 -11.17 -10.31
CA ILE A 530 -9.46 -10.74 -11.16
C ILE A 530 -8.42 -10.06 -10.26
N ALA A 531 -7.20 -10.56 -10.21
CA ALA A 531 -6.14 -9.89 -9.46
C ALA A 531 -5.83 -8.51 -10.08
N ALA A 532 -5.56 -7.51 -9.24
CA ALA A 532 -5.32 -6.14 -9.69
C ALA A 532 -4.24 -6.04 -10.77
N SER A 533 -3.15 -6.81 -10.63
CA SER A 533 -2.05 -6.87 -11.62
C SER A 533 -2.44 -7.50 -12.96
N PHE A 534 -3.58 -8.17 -13.06
CA PHE A 534 -4.08 -8.79 -14.28
C PHE A 534 -5.23 -8.03 -14.95
N VAL A 535 -5.58 -6.86 -14.42
CA VAL A 535 -6.68 -6.05 -14.98
C VAL A 535 -6.35 -5.52 -16.37
N ALA A 536 -5.15 -4.98 -16.58
CA ALA A 536 -4.81 -4.32 -17.85
C ALA A 536 -4.91 -5.25 -19.08
N PRO A 537 -4.31 -6.45 -19.15
CA PRO A 537 -4.46 -7.31 -20.32
C PRO A 537 -5.91 -7.74 -20.56
N LYS A 538 -6.71 -7.97 -19.51
CA LYS A 538 -8.12 -8.31 -19.63
C LYS A 538 -8.96 -7.12 -20.12
N LEU A 539 -8.64 -5.91 -19.71
CA LEU A 539 -9.24 -4.67 -20.20
C LEU A 539 -8.95 -4.46 -21.68
N LEU A 540 -7.70 -4.64 -22.12
CA LEU A 540 -7.31 -4.52 -23.53
C LEU A 540 -8.10 -5.50 -24.40
N LYS A 541 -8.20 -6.77 -24.00
CA LYS A 541 -9.04 -7.78 -24.68
C LYS A 541 -10.51 -7.38 -24.69
N LEU A 542 -11.04 -6.88 -23.57
CA LEU A 542 -12.43 -6.45 -23.47
C LEU A 542 -12.74 -5.31 -24.44
N ALA A 543 -11.82 -4.34 -24.56
CA ALA A 543 -11.93 -3.20 -25.47
C ALA A 543 -11.66 -3.56 -26.93
N GLY A 544 -11.25 -4.80 -27.23
CA GLY A 544 -10.86 -5.24 -28.55
C GLY A 544 -9.57 -4.58 -29.06
N LEU A 545 -8.68 -4.21 -28.14
CA LEU A 545 -7.38 -3.63 -28.40
C LEU A 545 -6.31 -4.72 -28.51
N PRO A 546 -5.26 -4.53 -29.31
CA PRO A 546 -4.15 -5.46 -29.39
C PRO A 546 -3.42 -5.56 -28.05
N LEU A 547 -2.74 -6.67 -27.81
CA LEU A 547 -1.82 -6.82 -26.69
C LEU A 547 -0.38 -6.58 -27.19
N SER A 548 0.39 -5.76 -26.50
CA SER A 548 1.84 -5.76 -26.66
C SER A 548 2.44 -7.03 -26.07
N ASP A 549 3.69 -7.36 -26.43
CA ASP A 549 4.40 -8.53 -25.86
C ASP A 549 4.39 -8.53 -24.33
N TYR A 550 4.49 -7.34 -23.74
CA TYR A 550 4.38 -7.17 -22.28
C TYR A 550 3.02 -7.63 -21.74
N TYR A 551 1.92 -7.15 -22.31
CA TYR A 551 0.58 -7.51 -21.86
C TYR A 551 0.19 -8.94 -22.25
N GLN A 552 0.74 -9.48 -23.35
CA GLN A 552 0.58 -10.88 -23.70
C GLN A 552 1.27 -11.76 -22.67
N PHE A 553 2.52 -11.45 -22.30
CA PHE A 553 3.23 -12.17 -21.24
C PHE A 553 2.46 -12.17 -19.91
N VAL A 554 1.94 -11.01 -19.48
CA VAL A 554 1.14 -10.91 -18.26
C VAL A 554 -0.17 -11.69 -18.35
N ASP A 555 -0.81 -11.70 -19.53
CA ASP A 555 -2.03 -12.50 -19.74
C ASP A 555 -1.74 -14.00 -19.63
N ASP A 556 -0.61 -14.45 -20.15
CA ASP A 556 -0.16 -15.83 -20.04
C ASP A 556 0.16 -16.20 -18.58
N VAL A 557 0.80 -15.29 -17.82
CA VAL A 557 0.93 -15.44 -16.36
C VAL A 557 -0.45 -15.59 -15.71
N SER A 558 -1.43 -14.77 -16.08
CA SER A 558 -2.79 -14.82 -15.55
C SER A 558 -3.53 -16.11 -15.92
N SER A 559 -3.16 -16.75 -17.01
CA SER A 559 -3.72 -18.06 -17.41
C SER A 559 -3.24 -19.20 -16.51
N CYS A 560 -2.06 -19.07 -15.93
CA CYS A 560 -1.45 -20.07 -15.05
C CYS A 560 -1.64 -19.77 -13.56
N TYR A 561 -1.80 -18.51 -13.21
CA TYR A 561 -1.97 -18.05 -11.84
C TYR A 561 -3.21 -17.16 -11.73
N SER A 562 -4.25 -17.64 -11.08
CA SER A 562 -5.45 -16.82 -10.84
C SER A 562 -5.19 -15.74 -9.77
N ALA A 563 -4.23 -15.95 -8.87
CA ALA A 563 -3.77 -14.98 -7.89
C ALA A 563 -2.29 -15.15 -7.57
N ILE A 564 -1.58 -14.02 -7.54
CA ILE A 564 -0.25 -13.87 -6.95
C ILE A 564 -0.39 -12.77 -5.91
N HIS A 565 -0.48 -13.16 -4.64
CA HIS A 565 -0.74 -12.25 -3.53
C HIS A 565 0.19 -12.59 -2.37
N GLN A 566 0.52 -11.62 -1.53
CA GLN A 566 1.44 -11.80 -0.40
C GLN A 566 1.02 -12.91 0.58
N LYS A 567 -0.27 -13.21 0.66
CA LYS A 567 -0.81 -14.22 1.56
C LYS A 567 -1.02 -15.58 0.91
N PHE A 568 -1.17 -15.62 -0.41
CA PHE A 568 -1.49 -16.85 -1.16
C PHE A 568 -1.07 -16.72 -2.61
N ILE A 569 -0.75 -17.86 -3.22
CA ILE A 569 -0.56 -18.01 -4.67
C ILE A 569 -1.52 -19.12 -5.11
N ASN A 570 -2.41 -18.79 -6.04
CA ASN A 570 -3.37 -19.74 -6.58
C ASN A 570 -3.04 -20.09 -8.02
N GLU A 571 -2.74 -21.35 -8.26
CA GLU A 571 -2.41 -21.89 -9.57
C GLU A 571 -3.65 -22.40 -10.29
N ASN A 572 -3.72 -22.15 -11.60
CA ASN A 572 -4.70 -22.78 -12.47
C ASN A 572 -4.23 -24.18 -12.88
N PRO A 573 -5.05 -25.24 -12.70
CA PRO A 573 -4.65 -26.61 -13.03
C PRO A 573 -4.47 -26.82 -14.53
N THR A 574 -5.17 -26.05 -15.38
CA THR A 574 -5.18 -26.19 -16.85
C THR A 574 -4.17 -25.29 -17.57
N CYS A 575 -3.14 -24.86 -16.88
CA CYS A 575 -2.06 -24.04 -17.48
C CYS A 575 -1.27 -24.84 -18.51
N ASN A 576 -1.02 -24.24 -19.67
CA ASN A 576 -0.27 -24.84 -20.78
C ASN A 576 1.21 -24.48 -20.79
N PHE A 577 1.68 -23.64 -19.85
CA PHE A 577 3.08 -23.20 -19.76
C PHE A 577 3.81 -23.85 -18.59
N ASP A 578 5.14 -23.82 -18.61
CA ASP A 578 5.93 -24.10 -17.41
C ASP A 578 5.67 -23.02 -16.35
N LYS A 579 4.85 -23.35 -15.37
CA LYS A 579 4.44 -22.45 -14.31
C LYS A 579 5.61 -21.82 -13.56
N LYS A 580 6.66 -22.60 -13.28
CA LYS A 580 7.81 -22.11 -12.51
C LYS A 580 8.63 -21.12 -13.33
N ALA A 581 8.88 -21.44 -14.61
CA ALA A 581 9.61 -20.56 -15.52
C ALA A 581 8.82 -19.25 -15.71
N LEU A 582 7.49 -19.34 -15.92
CA LEU A 582 6.63 -18.19 -16.12
C LEU A 582 6.57 -17.27 -14.89
N LEU A 583 6.41 -17.83 -13.68
CA LEU A 583 6.45 -17.06 -12.43
C LEU A 583 7.81 -16.40 -12.22
N LYS A 584 8.90 -17.11 -12.54
CA LYS A 584 10.25 -16.57 -12.44
C LYS A 584 10.49 -15.43 -13.43
N GLY A 585 10.03 -15.57 -14.66
CA GLY A 585 10.03 -14.49 -15.67
C GLY A 585 9.26 -13.25 -15.18
N TYR A 586 8.10 -13.46 -14.57
CA TYR A 586 7.29 -12.37 -14.02
C TYR A 586 7.96 -11.68 -12.80
N GLU A 587 8.58 -12.46 -11.92
CA GLU A 587 9.41 -11.91 -10.83
C GLU A 587 10.59 -11.09 -11.39
N ASN A 588 11.27 -11.60 -12.42
CA ASN A 588 12.39 -10.91 -13.06
C ASN A 588 11.95 -9.59 -13.69
N LEU A 589 10.83 -9.59 -14.40
CA LEU A 589 10.23 -8.39 -15.00
C LEU A 589 9.92 -7.31 -13.94
N ASN A 590 9.31 -7.71 -12.82
CA ASN A 590 9.07 -6.81 -11.69
C ASN A 590 10.37 -6.21 -11.14
N LYS A 591 11.38 -7.04 -10.93
CA LYS A 591 12.70 -6.62 -10.40
C LYS A 591 13.46 -5.73 -11.39
N ASP A 592 13.40 -6.00 -12.69
CA ASP A 592 14.03 -5.18 -13.71
C ASP A 592 13.47 -3.76 -13.72
N VAL A 593 12.15 -3.64 -13.69
CA VAL A 593 11.48 -2.32 -13.75
C VAL A 593 11.76 -1.50 -12.49
N LEU A 594 11.68 -2.08 -11.31
CA LEU A 594 11.70 -1.35 -10.04
C LEU A 594 13.09 -1.22 -9.40
N ASP A 595 13.88 -2.28 -9.40
CA ASP A 595 15.22 -2.34 -8.78
C ASP A 595 16.35 -2.45 -9.81
N GLY A 596 16.02 -2.79 -11.05
CA GLY A 596 16.97 -3.07 -12.11
C GLY A 596 17.31 -1.86 -13.01
N HIS A 597 17.73 -2.19 -14.23
CA HIS A 597 18.09 -1.23 -15.27
C HIS A 597 16.90 -0.77 -16.12
N ASN A 598 15.70 -1.34 -15.86
CA ASN A 598 14.47 -1.07 -16.61
C ASN A 598 14.63 -1.38 -18.12
N HIS A 599 15.22 -2.54 -18.42
CA HIS A 599 15.35 -3.07 -19.77
C HIS A 599 13.99 -3.25 -20.43
N THR A 600 13.00 -3.67 -19.65
CA THR A 600 11.60 -3.80 -20.10
C THR A 600 11.10 -2.54 -20.80
N TYR A 601 11.26 -1.36 -20.19
CA TYR A 601 10.83 -0.09 -20.79
C TYR A 601 11.55 0.19 -22.12
N LYS A 602 12.87 -0.04 -22.18
CA LYS A 602 13.67 0.19 -23.40
C LYS A 602 13.28 -0.76 -24.52
N ILE A 603 13.10 -2.06 -24.21
CA ILE A 603 12.69 -3.06 -25.20
C ILE A 603 11.33 -2.68 -25.77
N MET A 604 10.35 -2.38 -24.91
CA MET A 604 9.01 -2.02 -25.37
C MET A 604 8.98 -0.71 -26.16
N GLN A 605 9.83 0.26 -25.82
CA GLN A 605 9.97 1.51 -26.59
C GLN A 605 10.57 1.25 -27.98
N ASN A 606 11.52 0.33 -28.11
CA ASN A 606 12.13 -0.01 -29.41
C ASN A 606 11.12 -0.75 -30.28
N ASN A 607 10.39 -1.73 -29.73
CA ASN A 607 9.35 -2.46 -30.49
C ASN A 607 8.27 -1.52 -31.05
N GLN A 608 7.90 -0.46 -30.31
CA GLN A 608 6.95 0.55 -30.81
C GLN A 608 7.50 1.34 -32.00
N LYS A 609 8.76 1.78 -31.93
CA LYS A 609 9.40 2.51 -33.05
C LYS A 609 9.52 1.68 -34.33
N GLU A 610 9.71 0.36 -34.18
CA GLU A 610 9.76 -0.55 -35.34
C GLU A 610 8.37 -0.76 -35.97
N MET A 611 7.28 -0.66 -35.17
CA MET A 611 5.91 -0.72 -35.73
C MET A 611 5.46 0.58 -36.42
N GLU A 612 6.08 1.73 -36.08
CA GLU A 612 5.79 3.03 -36.71
C GLU A 612 6.55 3.24 -38.02
N GLN A 613 7.57 2.42 -38.32
CA GLN A 613 8.36 2.42 -39.60
C GLN A 613 7.80 1.42 -40.62
#